data_c7e3f2b37076dd557f9db7e761b098a4
#
_entry.id   c7e3f2b37076dd557f9db7e761b098a4
#
_cell.length_a   1.000
_cell.length_b   1.000
_cell.length_c   1.000
_cell.angle_alpha   90.00
_cell.angle_beta   90.00
_cell.angle_gamma   90.00
#
_symmetry.space_group_name_H-M   'P 1'
#
loop_
_entity.id
_entity.type
_entity.pdbx_description
1 polymer ?
#
loop_
_entity_poly.entity_id
_entity_poly.type
_entity_poly.pdbx_seq_one_letter_code
_entity_poly.pdbx_strand_id
1 'polypeptide(L)'
;ESFKDIHNKNVGRVSMGTGYMHHSFLEPFLENLDGFPAIMPFLFDEPRESLAHLNLQNGTVWRWVRPIIGSDAHNKYHLRIEQRILPAGPTLRDVIANMMFFVGLTYHLAKIKNLTDSFPFTHCESNFYDCAQFGLETNILWHKKKVNVQELLLHLLPKVKEELYLLGIDKTDVELYIDETIKPRILT
;
A
#
# COMPACT_ATOMS: atom_id res chain seq x y z
N GLU A 1 -0.55 20.55 0.30
CA GLU A 1 0.62 20.75 1.21
C GLU A 1 0.44 19.87 2.43
N SER A 2 1.34 18.89 2.60
CA SER A 2 1.35 18.07 3.80
C SER A 2 1.63 18.95 5.01
N PHE A 3 0.82 18.84 6.05
CA PHE A 3 1.15 19.42 7.36
C PHE A 3 2.52 18.88 7.76
N LYS A 4 3.55 19.71 7.62
CA LYS A 4 4.87 19.39 8.15
C LYS A 4 4.76 19.42 9.65
N ASP A 5 5.21 18.37 10.31
CA ASP A 5 5.34 18.39 11.75
C ASP A 5 6.29 19.53 12.15
N ILE A 6 5.84 20.41 13.04
CA ILE A 6 6.66 21.52 13.55
C ILE A 6 7.88 21.03 14.33
N HIS A 7 7.89 19.79 14.80
CA HIS A 7 8.98 19.19 15.56
C HIS A 7 9.91 18.29 14.72
N ASN A 8 9.41 17.73 13.63
CA ASN A 8 10.21 16.89 12.74
C ASN A 8 10.18 17.43 11.31
N LYS A 9 11.17 18.26 11.00
CA LYS A 9 11.27 18.94 9.69
C LYS A 9 11.49 18.00 8.49
N ASN A 10 11.80 16.73 8.73
CA ASN A 10 12.25 15.80 7.71
C ASN A 10 11.19 14.80 7.24
N VAL A 11 10.13 14.55 8.03
CA VAL A 11 9.08 13.60 7.68
C VAL A 11 7.71 14.27 7.80
N GLY A 12 7.03 14.42 6.69
CA GLY A 12 5.64 14.91 6.68
C GLY A 12 4.66 13.85 7.20
N ARG A 13 3.49 14.29 7.68
CA ARG A 13 2.39 13.38 8.07
C ARG A 13 1.88 12.55 6.88
N VAL A 14 2.12 13.01 5.66
CA VAL A 14 1.83 12.27 4.42
C VAL A 14 3.15 11.75 3.85
N SER A 15 3.38 10.46 3.95
CA SER A 15 4.62 9.83 3.46
C SER A 15 4.48 8.31 3.38
N MET A 16 5.51 7.64 2.89
CA MET A 16 5.63 6.17 2.94
C MET A 16 6.12 5.64 4.30
N GLY A 17 6.53 6.51 5.22
CA GLY A 17 7.21 6.13 6.45
C GLY A 17 8.72 6.32 6.33
N THR A 18 9.47 5.79 7.29
CA THR A 18 10.94 5.94 7.35
C THR A 18 11.70 4.71 6.88
N GLY A 19 11.02 3.58 6.69
CA GLY A 19 11.66 2.33 6.29
C GLY A 19 10.71 1.13 6.26
N TYR A 20 11.30 -0.03 6.02
CA TYR A 20 10.60 -1.31 6.15
C TYR A 20 10.48 -1.70 7.63
N MET A 21 9.41 -2.44 7.96
CA MET A 21 9.30 -3.10 9.25
C MET A 21 10.31 -4.26 9.32
N HIS A 22 11.01 -4.38 10.47
CA HIS A 22 12.03 -5.39 10.65
C HIS A 22 11.65 -6.48 11.67
N HIS A 23 10.91 -6.13 12.70
CA HIS A 23 10.66 -7.03 13.82
C HIS A 23 9.18 -7.21 14.15
N SER A 24 8.36 -6.17 13.98
CA SER A 24 6.98 -6.21 14.44
C SER A 24 6.06 -5.28 13.66
N PHE A 25 4.80 -5.69 13.51
CA PHE A 25 3.71 -4.82 13.03
C PHE A 25 3.42 -3.64 13.97
N LEU A 26 4.03 -3.57 15.16
CA LEU A 26 3.92 -2.43 16.06
C LEU A 26 4.81 -1.26 15.66
N GLU A 27 5.88 -1.49 14.91
CA GLU A 27 6.85 -0.44 14.52
C GLU A 27 6.19 0.80 13.89
N PRO A 28 5.28 0.68 12.91
CA PRO A 28 4.64 1.87 12.32
C PRO A 28 3.74 2.63 13.30
N PHE A 29 3.14 1.95 14.29
CA PHE A 29 2.36 2.62 15.34
C PHE A 29 3.27 3.39 16.29
N LEU A 30 4.41 2.81 16.67
CA LEU A 30 5.42 3.48 17.49
C LEU A 30 6.05 4.66 16.73
N GLU A 31 6.39 4.48 15.46
CA GLU A 31 6.86 5.58 14.60
C GLU A 31 5.86 6.74 14.57
N ASN A 32 4.56 6.44 14.44
CA ASN A 32 3.53 7.48 14.44
C ASN A 32 3.38 8.16 15.82
N LEU A 33 3.55 7.41 16.90
CA LEU A 33 3.46 7.93 18.26
C LEU A 33 4.66 8.81 18.61
N ASP A 34 5.86 8.37 18.30
CA ASP A 34 7.10 9.05 18.64
C ASP A 34 7.40 10.23 17.71
N GLY A 35 7.05 10.09 16.43
CA GLY A 35 7.37 11.07 15.40
C GLY A 35 6.36 12.21 15.24
N PHE A 36 5.13 12.06 15.74
CA PHE A 36 4.06 13.04 15.47
C PHE A 36 3.26 13.39 16.73
N PRO A 37 3.21 14.67 17.12
CA PRO A 37 2.38 15.10 18.24
C PRO A 37 0.89 14.88 17.96
N ALA A 38 0.10 14.69 19.02
CA ALA A 38 -1.35 14.62 18.91
C ALA A 38 -1.91 15.98 18.43
N ILE A 39 -2.55 15.98 17.25
CA ILE A 39 -3.19 17.20 16.71
C ILE A 39 -4.68 17.29 17.04
N MET A 40 -5.26 16.17 17.50
CA MET A 40 -6.65 16.09 17.96
C MET A 40 -6.64 15.61 19.42
N PRO A 41 -6.52 16.52 20.40
CA PRO A 41 -6.42 16.17 21.80
C PRO A 41 -7.81 15.85 22.37
N PHE A 42 -8.42 14.80 21.86
CA PHE A 42 -9.71 14.29 22.29
C PHE A 42 -9.50 13.10 23.23
N LEU A 43 -10.17 13.12 24.37
CA LEU A 43 -10.19 12.00 25.32
C LEU A 43 -11.48 11.21 25.13
N PHE A 44 -11.33 9.95 24.79
CA PHE A 44 -12.46 9.01 24.73
C PHE A 44 -12.74 8.46 26.14
N ASP A 45 -14.01 8.41 26.50
CA ASP A 45 -14.49 7.71 27.68
C ASP A 45 -14.88 6.28 27.30
N GLU A 46 -13.89 5.54 26.78
CA GLU A 46 -14.06 4.17 26.32
C GLU A 46 -13.03 3.26 27.00
N PRO A 47 -13.31 1.94 27.12
CA PRO A 47 -12.35 0.99 27.62
C PRO A 47 -11.05 1.02 26.80
N ARG A 48 -9.91 0.75 27.43
CA ARG A 48 -8.60 0.70 26.75
C ARG A 48 -8.57 -0.31 25.61
N GLU A 49 -9.36 -1.34 25.72
CA GLU A 49 -9.55 -2.42 24.75
C GLU A 49 -10.15 -1.91 23.42
N SER A 50 -10.84 -0.77 23.42
CA SER A 50 -11.35 -0.16 22.17
C SER A 50 -10.24 0.37 21.27
N LEU A 51 -9.04 0.63 21.84
CA LEU A 51 -7.89 1.25 21.16
C LEU A 51 -8.24 2.59 20.49
N ALA A 52 -9.26 3.29 20.98
CA ALA A 52 -9.80 4.50 20.36
C ALA A 52 -8.74 5.60 20.18
N HIS A 53 -7.92 5.85 21.20
CA HIS A 53 -6.85 6.84 21.12
C HIS A 53 -5.74 6.45 20.11
N LEU A 54 -5.37 5.16 20.06
CA LEU A 54 -4.41 4.65 19.09
C LEU A 54 -4.92 4.81 17.65
N ASN A 55 -6.19 4.46 17.45
CA ASN A 55 -6.83 4.57 16.14
C ASN A 55 -6.97 6.03 15.70
N LEU A 56 -7.31 6.94 16.63
CA LEU A 56 -7.34 8.38 16.35
C LEU A 56 -5.97 8.89 15.94
N GLN A 57 -4.92 8.62 16.74
CA GLN A 57 -3.56 9.06 16.44
C GLN A 57 -3.07 8.48 15.11
N ASN A 58 -3.25 7.18 14.88
CA ASN A 58 -2.89 6.53 13.62
C ASN A 58 -3.68 7.10 12.42
N GLY A 59 -4.92 7.53 12.64
CA GLY A 59 -5.76 8.19 11.63
C GLY A 59 -5.26 9.58 11.22
N THR A 60 -4.54 10.27 12.09
CA THR A 60 -4.01 11.64 11.82
C THR A 60 -2.70 11.62 11.02
N VAL A 61 -2.06 10.47 10.86
CA VAL A 61 -0.83 10.30 10.06
C VAL A 61 -1.18 9.55 8.79
N TRP A 62 -0.96 10.18 7.63
CA TRP A 62 -1.28 9.57 6.35
C TRP A 62 -0.08 8.80 5.80
N ARG A 63 -0.14 7.48 5.96
CA ARG A 63 0.76 6.55 5.26
C ARG A 63 0.06 6.00 4.02
N TRP A 64 0.77 5.90 2.91
CA TRP A 64 0.22 5.32 1.67
C TRP A 64 -0.12 3.83 1.82
N VAL A 65 0.62 3.14 2.66
CA VAL A 65 0.33 1.79 3.14
C VAL A 65 0.44 1.82 4.65
N ARG A 66 -0.59 1.39 5.38
CA ARG A 66 -0.57 1.41 6.84
C ARG A 66 -1.15 0.15 7.47
N PRO A 67 -0.63 -0.28 8.62
CA PRO A 67 -1.29 -1.29 9.42
C PRO A 67 -2.50 -0.69 10.12
N ILE A 68 -3.55 -1.50 10.25
CA ILE A 68 -4.75 -1.16 11.00
C ILE A 68 -5.03 -2.28 11.98
N ILE A 69 -5.32 -1.89 13.24
CA ILE A 69 -5.91 -2.77 14.23
C ILE A 69 -7.42 -2.58 14.18
N GLY A 70 -8.14 -3.64 13.88
CA GLY A 70 -9.59 -3.67 13.90
C GLY A 70 -10.11 -4.75 14.83
N SER A 71 -11.41 -4.76 15.08
CA SER A 71 -12.12 -5.84 15.74
C SER A 71 -13.27 -6.34 14.87
N ASP A 72 -13.57 -7.62 14.96
CA ASP A 72 -14.76 -8.22 14.33
C ASP A 72 -16.01 -8.02 15.20
N ALA A 73 -17.14 -8.53 14.73
CA ALA A 73 -18.43 -8.48 15.44
C ALA A 73 -18.41 -9.20 16.81
N HIS A 74 -17.39 -10.01 17.09
CA HIS A 74 -17.20 -10.73 18.34
C HIS A 74 -16.12 -10.09 19.23
N ASN A 75 -15.70 -8.85 18.92
CA ASN A 75 -14.63 -8.13 19.59
C ASN A 75 -13.26 -8.83 19.53
N LYS A 76 -13.07 -9.73 18.56
CA LYS A 76 -11.76 -10.34 18.31
C LYS A 76 -10.91 -9.41 17.44
N TYR A 77 -9.73 -9.05 17.97
CA TYR A 77 -8.82 -8.19 17.23
C TYR A 77 -8.21 -8.90 16.02
N HIS A 78 -7.99 -8.12 14.99
CA HIS A 78 -7.24 -8.53 13.82
C HIS A 78 -6.35 -7.39 13.32
N LEU A 79 -5.23 -7.76 12.71
CA LEU A 79 -4.35 -6.84 12.00
C LEU A 79 -4.64 -6.98 10.50
N ARG A 80 -4.67 -5.85 9.81
CA ARG A 80 -4.74 -5.79 8.35
C ARG A 80 -3.88 -4.66 7.82
N ILE A 81 -3.52 -4.77 6.54
CA ILE A 81 -2.83 -3.71 5.83
C ILE A 81 -3.85 -2.98 4.96
N GLU A 82 -3.93 -1.66 5.13
CA GLU A 82 -4.72 -0.79 4.29
C GLU A 82 -3.82 -0.19 3.20
N GLN A 83 -4.17 -0.47 1.96
CA GLN A 83 -3.56 0.18 0.80
C GLN A 83 -4.40 1.41 0.43
N ARG A 84 -3.77 2.59 0.32
CA ARG A 84 -4.44 3.88 0.15
C ARG A 84 -3.99 4.64 -1.11
N ILE A 85 -3.28 3.96 -2.00
CA ILE A 85 -2.64 4.56 -3.17
C ILE A 85 -3.63 4.69 -4.32
N LEU A 86 -4.47 3.66 -4.52
CA LEU A 86 -5.37 3.60 -5.67
C LEU A 86 -6.51 4.62 -5.54
N PRO A 87 -6.63 5.55 -6.46
CA PRO A 87 -7.81 6.41 -6.53
C PRO A 87 -9.04 5.60 -6.94
N ALA A 88 -10.21 6.15 -6.71
CA ALA A 88 -11.43 5.61 -7.29
C ALA A 88 -11.30 5.64 -8.82
N GLY A 89 -11.52 4.49 -9.45
CA GLY A 89 -11.57 4.40 -10.90
C GLY A 89 -12.85 5.05 -11.45
N PRO A 90 -12.90 5.33 -12.76
CA PRO A 90 -14.08 5.96 -13.40
C PRO A 90 -15.33 5.06 -13.35
N THR A 91 -15.15 3.75 -13.25
CA THR A 91 -16.23 2.78 -13.12
C THR A 91 -15.96 1.77 -12.00
N LEU A 92 -17.00 1.07 -11.54
CA LEU A 92 -16.86 -0.03 -10.59
C LEU A 92 -15.93 -1.13 -11.14
N ARG A 93 -15.99 -1.38 -12.45
CA ARG A 93 -15.12 -2.33 -13.14
C ARG A 93 -13.64 -1.96 -12.97
N ASP A 94 -13.30 -0.68 -13.11
CA ASP A 94 -11.92 -0.19 -12.90
C ASP A 94 -11.46 -0.33 -11.46
N VAL A 95 -12.33 -0.05 -10.50
CA VAL A 95 -12.02 -0.19 -9.06
C VAL A 95 -11.70 -1.64 -8.73
N ILE A 96 -12.54 -2.59 -9.18
CA ILE A 96 -12.33 -4.02 -8.95
C ILE A 96 -11.06 -4.51 -9.67
N ALA A 97 -10.84 -4.09 -10.91
CA ALA A 97 -9.66 -4.45 -11.68
C ALA A 97 -8.36 -3.98 -10.98
N ASN A 98 -8.33 -2.75 -10.49
CA ASN A 98 -7.21 -2.22 -9.71
C ASN A 98 -6.97 -3.04 -8.42
N MET A 99 -8.04 -3.37 -7.70
CA MET A 99 -7.95 -4.20 -6.50
C MET A 99 -7.40 -5.60 -6.81
N MET A 100 -7.91 -6.27 -7.84
CA MET A 100 -7.44 -7.59 -8.24
C MET A 100 -5.98 -7.58 -8.65
N PHE A 101 -5.56 -6.59 -9.45
CA PHE A 101 -4.16 -6.43 -9.83
C PHE A 101 -3.27 -6.25 -8.60
N PHE A 102 -3.66 -5.37 -7.68
CA PHE A 102 -2.91 -5.14 -6.43
C PHE A 102 -2.79 -6.41 -5.59
N VAL A 103 -3.90 -7.14 -5.40
CA VAL A 103 -3.90 -8.38 -4.62
C VAL A 103 -3.00 -9.43 -5.28
N GLY A 104 -3.17 -9.72 -6.56
CA GLY A 104 -2.35 -10.71 -7.27
C GLY A 104 -0.86 -10.34 -7.25
N LEU A 105 -0.52 -9.07 -7.49
CA LEU A 105 0.86 -8.61 -7.43
C LEU A 105 1.46 -8.72 -6.02
N THR A 106 0.69 -8.38 -4.99
CA THR A 106 1.14 -8.49 -3.60
C THR A 106 1.43 -9.93 -3.21
N TYR A 107 0.55 -10.87 -3.57
CA TYR A 107 0.79 -12.31 -3.33
C TYR A 107 1.99 -12.84 -4.09
N HIS A 108 2.19 -12.41 -5.33
CA HIS A 108 3.38 -12.77 -6.09
C HIS A 108 4.67 -12.28 -5.43
N LEU A 109 4.72 -11.00 -5.07
CA LEU A 109 5.91 -10.39 -4.46
C LEU A 109 6.20 -10.96 -3.06
N ALA A 110 5.17 -11.29 -2.29
CA ALA A 110 5.32 -11.88 -0.95
C ALA A 110 6.01 -13.27 -0.96
N LYS A 111 6.02 -13.96 -2.09
CA LYS A 111 6.74 -15.24 -2.25
C LYS A 111 8.24 -15.08 -2.51
N ILE A 112 8.68 -13.88 -2.85
CA ILE A 112 10.10 -13.61 -3.15
C ILE A 112 10.86 -13.50 -1.82
N LYS A 113 11.79 -14.43 -1.59
CA LYS A 113 12.65 -14.41 -0.42
C LYS A 113 13.57 -13.18 -0.46
N ASN A 114 13.74 -12.55 0.70
CA ASN A 114 14.63 -11.39 0.87
C ASN A 114 14.30 -10.25 -0.13
N LEU A 115 13.00 -10.01 -0.37
CA LEU A 115 12.54 -9.00 -1.30
C LEU A 115 13.16 -7.62 -1.01
N THR A 116 13.26 -7.25 0.26
CA THR A 116 13.81 -5.97 0.72
C THR A 116 15.29 -5.76 0.36
N ASP A 117 16.07 -6.84 0.21
CA ASP A 117 17.48 -6.75 -0.23
C ASP A 117 17.60 -6.30 -1.70
N SER A 118 16.57 -6.64 -2.49
CA SER A 118 16.49 -6.26 -3.90
C SER A 118 15.85 -4.91 -4.13
N PHE A 119 15.10 -4.41 -3.14
CA PHE A 119 14.37 -3.15 -3.16
C PHE A 119 14.71 -2.30 -1.93
N PRO A 120 15.82 -1.56 -1.91
CA PRO A 120 16.07 -0.56 -0.87
C PRO A 120 14.86 0.37 -0.71
N PHE A 121 14.50 0.72 0.52
CA PHE A 121 13.30 1.52 0.79
C PHE A 121 13.31 2.85 0.04
N THR A 122 14.47 3.51 -0.05
CA THR A 122 14.65 4.77 -0.80
C THR A 122 14.32 4.61 -2.30
N HIS A 123 14.60 3.44 -2.89
CA HIS A 123 14.23 3.16 -4.28
C HIS A 123 12.71 2.94 -4.42
N CYS A 124 12.07 2.28 -3.46
CA CYS A 124 10.61 2.14 -3.48
C CYS A 124 9.92 3.49 -3.35
N GLU A 125 10.42 4.36 -2.48
CA GLU A 125 9.91 5.71 -2.30
C GLU A 125 10.08 6.55 -3.57
N SER A 126 11.28 6.57 -4.16
CA SER A 126 11.53 7.27 -5.44
C SER A 126 10.63 6.74 -6.54
N ASN A 127 10.59 5.42 -6.74
CA ASN A 127 9.75 4.77 -7.75
C ASN A 127 8.28 5.16 -7.59
N PHE A 128 7.79 5.22 -6.36
CA PHE A 128 6.40 5.60 -6.07
C PHE A 128 6.10 7.02 -6.57
N TYR A 129 6.94 7.99 -6.22
CA TYR A 129 6.72 9.37 -6.63
C TYR A 129 6.99 9.59 -8.12
N ASP A 130 7.96 8.89 -8.70
CA ASP A 130 8.21 8.93 -10.14
C ASP A 130 7.02 8.40 -10.94
N CYS A 131 6.43 7.27 -10.52
CA CYS A 131 5.22 6.73 -11.14
C CYS A 131 4.02 7.67 -10.97
N ALA A 132 3.88 8.31 -9.80
CA ALA A 132 2.79 9.26 -9.55
C ALA A 132 2.91 10.52 -10.44
N GLN A 133 4.12 10.95 -10.74
CA GLN A 133 4.39 12.15 -11.54
C GLN A 133 4.36 11.89 -13.06
N PHE A 134 4.93 10.76 -13.49
CA PHE A 134 5.22 10.51 -14.91
C PHE A 134 4.42 9.34 -15.51
N GLY A 135 3.67 8.62 -14.68
CA GLY A 135 2.81 7.51 -15.13
C GLY A 135 3.57 6.34 -15.74
N LEU A 136 2.97 5.72 -16.76
CA LEU A 136 3.47 4.49 -17.37
C LEU A 136 4.76 4.68 -18.20
N GLU A 137 5.03 5.87 -18.67
CA GLU A 137 6.21 6.15 -19.49
C GLU A 137 7.51 6.24 -18.68
N THR A 138 7.42 6.31 -17.35
CA THR A 138 8.59 6.45 -16.50
C THR A 138 9.43 5.17 -16.43
N ASN A 139 10.68 5.33 -16.05
CA ASN A 139 11.58 4.24 -15.73
C ASN A 139 11.83 4.21 -14.22
N ILE A 140 11.71 3.04 -13.62
CA ILE A 140 11.91 2.81 -12.21
C ILE A 140 13.09 1.86 -11.94
N LEU A 141 13.55 1.83 -10.70
CA LEU A 141 14.55 0.88 -10.25
C LEU A 141 13.85 -0.41 -9.77
N TRP A 142 13.92 -1.45 -10.60
CA TRP A 142 13.38 -2.77 -10.31
C TRP A 142 14.51 -3.79 -10.22
N HIS A 143 14.65 -4.45 -9.06
CA HIS A 143 15.82 -5.31 -8.77
C HIS A 143 17.17 -4.64 -9.12
N LYS A 144 17.33 -3.38 -8.72
CA LYS A 144 18.54 -2.57 -9.00
C LYS A 144 18.82 -2.29 -10.49
N LYS A 145 17.87 -2.59 -11.37
CA LYS A 145 17.96 -2.29 -12.81
C LYS A 145 16.92 -1.23 -13.17
N LYS A 146 17.29 -0.35 -14.10
CA LYS A 146 16.35 0.63 -14.64
C LYS A 146 15.45 -0.06 -15.66
N VAL A 147 14.12 -0.02 -15.44
CA VAL A 147 13.11 -0.71 -16.25
C VAL A 147 11.97 0.24 -16.54
N ASN A 148 11.43 0.22 -17.74
CA ASN A 148 10.22 0.95 -18.08
C ASN A 148 9.01 0.36 -17.36
N VAL A 149 8.14 1.21 -16.81
CA VAL A 149 6.98 0.78 -15.99
C VAL A 149 5.97 0.01 -16.83
N GLN A 150 5.66 0.49 -18.04
CA GLN A 150 4.70 -0.18 -18.93
C GLN A 150 5.16 -1.61 -19.27
N GLU A 151 6.42 -1.77 -19.68
CA GLU A 151 7.02 -3.08 -19.99
C GLU A 151 7.02 -4.00 -18.77
N LEU A 152 7.37 -3.47 -17.61
CA LEU A 152 7.37 -4.22 -16.36
C LEU A 152 5.98 -4.72 -16.00
N LEU A 153 4.97 -3.86 -16.07
CA LEU A 153 3.60 -4.24 -15.76
C LEU A 153 3.09 -5.34 -16.69
N LEU A 154 3.35 -5.23 -18.01
CA LEU A 154 3.00 -6.27 -18.97
C LEU A 154 3.68 -7.61 -18.67
N HIS A 155 4.94 -7.56 -18.23
CA HIS A 155 5.68 -8.75 -17.81
C HIS A 155 5.10 -9.39 -16.54
N LEU A 156 4.56 -8.59 -15.62
CA LEU A 156 4.01 -9.06 -14.36
C LEU A 156 2.56 -9.59 -14.48
N LEU A 157 1.79 -9.19 -15.49
CA LEU A 157 0.40 -9.63 -15.66
C LEU A 157 0.21 -11.15 -15.58
N PRO A 158 1.03 -12.01 -16.25
CA PRO A 158 0.89 -13.47 -16.13
C PRO A 158 1.05 -13.96 -14.68
N LYS A 159 1.94 -13.34 -13.91
CA LYS A 159 2.18 -13.68 -12.50
C LYS A 159 1.02 -13.29 -11.61
N VAL A 160 0.47 -12.10 -11.85
CA VAL A 160 -0.76 -11.63 -11.18
C VAL A 160 -1.91 -12.60 -11.42
N LYS A 161 -2.13 -13.04 -12.67
CA LYS A 161 -3.18 -14.00 -13.02
C LYS A 161 -2.99 -15.35 -12.31
N GLU A 162 -1.76 -15.87 -12.31
CA GLU A 162 -1.41 -17.11 -11.62
C GLU A 162 -1.79 -17.06 -10.14
N GLU A 163 -1.46 -15.97 -9.47
CA GLU A 163 -1.82 -15.79 -8.05
C GLU A 163 -3.32 -15.67 -7.81
N LEU A 164 -4.04 -14.96 -8.67
CA LEU A 164 -5.50 -14.85 -8.57
C LEU A 164 -6.18 -16.22 -8.74
N TYR A 165 -5.71 -17.07 -9.65
CA TYR A 165 -6.19 -18.44 -9.80
C TYR A 165 -5.90 -19.30 -8.56
N LEU A 166 -4.71 -19.16 -7.97
CA LEU A 166 -4.36 -19.87 -6.72
C LEU A 166 -5.22 -19.41 -5.53
N LEU A 167 -5.70 -18.18 -5.54
CA LEU A 167 -6.65 -17.65 -4.55
C LEU A 167 -8.10 -18.11 -4.80
N GLY A 168 -8.35 -18.88 -5.86
CA GLY A 168 -9.68 -19.39 -6.18
C GLY A 168 -10.59 -18.41 -6.91
N ILE A 169 -10.04 -17.34 -7.49
CA ILE A 169 -10.81 -16.40 -8.30
C ILE A 169 -11.18 -17.08 -9.62
N ASP A 170 -12.43 -16.93 -10.03
CA ASP A 170 -12.94 -17.51 -11.26
C ASP A 170 -12.18 -17.01 -12.50
N LYS A 171 -11.98 -17.92 -13.46
CA LYS A 171 -11.25 -17.61 -14.68
C LYS A 171 -11.86 -16.46 -15.47
N THR A 172 -13.19 -16.44 -15.56
CA THR A 172 -13.93 -15.40 -16.27
C THR A 172 -13.69 -14.01 -15.64
N ASP A 173 -13.68 -13.95 -14.30
CA ASP A 173 -13.40 -12.71 -13.59
C ASP A 173 -11.95 -12.26 -13.78
N VAL A 174 -10.99 -13.17 -13.72
CA VAL A 174 -9.58 -12.84 -13.98
C VAL A 174 -9.39 -12.30 -15.40
N GLU A 175 -9.99 -12.95 -16.41
CA GLU A 175 -9.93 -12.47 -17.79
C GLU A 175 -10.59 -11.11 -17.95
N LEU A 176 -11.78 -10.90 -17.39
CA LEU A 176 -12.50 -9.62 -17.45
C LEU A 176 -11.70 -8.47 -16.84
N TYR A 177 -11.16 -8.66 -15.63
CA TYR A 177 -10.52 -7.57 -14.91
C TYR A 177 -9.05 -7.37 -15.28
N ILE A 178 -8.31 -8.44 -15.59
CA ILE A 178 -6.88 -8.33 -15.91
C ILE A 178 -6.66 -8.16 -17.42
N ASP A 179 -7.22 -9.05 -18.25
CA ASP A 179 -6.94 -9.02 -19.69
C ASP A 179 -7.75 -7.96 -20.43
N GLU A 180 -9.04 -7.79 -20.10
CA GLU A 180 -9.92 -6.86 -20.81
C GLU A 180 -9.97 -5.46 -20.15
N THR A 181 -9.48 -5.29 -18.91
CA THR A 181 -9.53 -4.00 -18.23
C THR A 181 -8.13 -3.45 -17.95
N ILE A 182 -7.29 -4.15 -17.19
CA ILE A 182 -5.96 -3.65 -16.82
C ILE A 182 -5.02 -3.63 -18.03
N LYS A 183 -4.93 -4.72 -18.77
CA LYS A 183 -3.99 -4.83 -19.89
C LYS A 183 -4.19 -3.75 -20.97
N PRO A 184 -5.40 -3.45 -21.47
CA PRO A 184 -5.58 -2.35 -22.41
C PRO A 184 -5.15 -0.99 -21.88
N ARG A 185 -5.41 -0.72 -20.58
CA ARG A 185 -5.01 0.54 -19.93
C ARG A 185 -3.49 0.68 -19.78
N ILE A 186 -2.76 -0.43 -19.74
CA ILE A 186 -1.29 -0.40 -19.76
C ILE A 186 -0.77 -0.11 -21.18
N LEU A 187 -1.51 -0.55 -22.21
CA LEU A 187 -1.11 -0.42 -23.61
C LEU A 187 -1.43 0.94 -24.24
N THR A 188 -2.31 1.72 -23.63
CA THR A 188 -2.68 3.09 -24.09
C THR A 188 -1.79 4.15 -23.49
#